data_9c83da2e4559826a0055c4f411a59b46
#
_entry.id   9c83da2e4559826a0055c4f411a59b46
#
_cell.length_a   1.000
_cell.length_b   1.000
_cell.length_c   1.000
_cell.angle_alpha   90.00
_cell.angle_beta   90.00
_cell.angle_gamma   90.00
#
_symmetry.space_group_name_H-M   'P 1'
#
loop_
_entity.id
_entity.type
_entity.pdbx_description
1 polymer ?
#
loop_
_entity_poly.entity_id
_entity_poly.type
_entity_poly.pdbx_seq_one_letter_code
_entity_poly.pdbx_strand_id
1 'polypeptide(L)'
;MISNEMIYVIGPALLICSMIVLTHVPLGVEVLKRGIIFIDLAVAQVAGLGLIATNFFFYEPHPLLPQLAALTCAILAGLFFHKVEIKTPKQQEAIIGVTFILAASLAILILADHPNGGEEIRHLLSGQILFVTWQDIAKHAPIYVLILAIWFFKKEYRNNIGFYLLFALAVTSSVQLVGIYVVFASLILPALAVINTRNPYKLGWLCGFMSVIAGIFLAIFFDAPAGPLIVISYVLTTIIFVIITKAIR
;
A
#
# COMPACT_ATOMS: atom_id res chain seq x y z
N MET A 1 -5.83 -25.96 -19.08
CA MET A 1 -5.04 -25.13 -19.98
C MET A 1 -5.30 -23.68 -19.61
N ILE A 2 -4.28 -22.95 -19.20
CA ILE A 2 -4.40 -21.49 -18.95
C ILE A 2 -4.54 -20.87 -20.34
N SER A 3 -5.68 -20.22 -20.63
CA SER A 3 -5.88 -19.55 -21.91
C SER A 3 -4.95 -18.34 -22.02
N ASN A 4 -4.57 -17.94 -23.24
CA ASN A 4 -3.75 -16.74 -23.44
C ASN A 4 -4.42 -15.50 -22.82
N GLU A 5 -5.74 -15.43 -22.78
CA GLU A 5 -6.52 -14.37 -22.13
C GLU A 5 -6.27 -14.31 -20.61
N MET A 6 -6.17 -15.46 -19.92
CA MET A 6 -5.84 -15.49 -18.50
C MET A 6 -4.45 -14.91 -18.22
N ILE A 7 -3.48 -15.14 -19.10
CA ILE A 7 -2.11 -14.57 -18.94
C ILE A 7 -2.15 -13.05 -19.06
N TYR A 8 -2.98 -12.50 -19.94
CA TYR A 8 -3.13 -11.05 -20.10
C TYR A 8 -3.76 -10.36 -18.89
N VAL A 9 -4.62 -11.04 -18.13
CA VAL A 9 -5.23 -10.51 -16.90
C VAL A 9 -4.35 -10.76 -15.68
N ILE A 10 -3.84 -11.97 -15.51
CA ILE A 10 -3.07 -12.36 -14.33
C ILE A 10 -1.65 -11.78 -14.36
N GLY A 11 -1.03 -11.68 -15.52
CA GLY A 11 0.34 -11.21 -15.67
C GLY A 11 0.60 -9.83 -15.08
N PRO A 12 -0.16 -8.79 -15.49
CA PRO A 12 -0.04 -7.46 -14.90
C PRO A 12 -0.30 -7.44 -13.39
N ALA A 13 -1.35 -8.14 -12.92
CA ALA A 13 -1.69 -8.23 -11.51
C ALA A 13 -0.55 -8.84 -10.67
N LEU A 14 0.02 -9.96 -11.11
CA LEU A 14 1.17 -10.59 -10.44
C LEU A 14 2.40 -9.70 -10.44
N LEU A 15 2.70 -9.04 -11.56
CA LEU A 15 3.88 -8.21 -11.68
C LEU A 15 3.79 -6.99 -10.76
N ILE A 16 2.65 -6.28 -10.78
CA ILE A 16 2.48 -5.10 -9.93
C ILE A 16 2.49 -5.46 -8.43
N CYS A 17 1.79 -6.53 -8.03
CA CYS A 17 1.83 -7.02 -6.65
C CYS A 17 3.25 -7.44 -6.25
N SER A 18 4.04 -8.01 -7.16
CA SER A 18 5.45 -8.35 -6.92
C SER A 18 6.31 -7.11 -6.67
N MET A 19 6.12 -6.05 -7.45
CA MET A 19 6.81 -4.77 -7.25
C MET A 19 6.43 -4.12 -5.91
N ILE A 20 5.15 -4.21 -5.56
CA ILE A 20 4.64 -3.75 -4.25
C ILE A 20 5.32 -4.54 -3.13
N VAL A 21 5.37 -5.87 -3.18
CA VAL A 21 6.04 -6.70 -2.18
C VAL A 21 7.51 -6.32 -2.02
N LEU A 22 8.23 -6.12 -3.14
CA LEU A 22 9.65 -5.75 -3.10
C LEU A 22 9.90 -4.43 -2.37
N THR A 23 9.01 -3.45 -2.51
CA THR A 23 9.13 -2.12 -1.88
C THR A 23 8.55 -2.10 -0.48
N HIS A 24 7.40 -2.75 -0.26
CA HIS A 24 6.66 -2.68 0.99
C HIS A 24 7.34 -3.46 2.12
N VAL A 25 7.95 -4.60 1.85
CA VAL A 25 8.62 -5.38 2.90
C VAL A 25 9.75 -4.58 3.58
N PRO A 26 10.70 -3.94 2.88
CA PRO A 26 11.69 -3.09 3.53
C PRO A 26 11.10 -1.91 4.30
N LEU A 27 10.08 -1.24 3.72
CA LEU A 27 9.38 -0.12 4.37
C LEU A 27 8.62 -0.59 5.60
N GLY A 28 7.93 -1.72 5.55
CA GLY A 28 7.18 -2.30 6.65
C GLY A 28 8.05 -2.71 7.83
N VAL A 29 9.24 -3.29 7.57
CA VAL A 29 10.22 -3.57 8.62
C VAL A 29 10.62 -2.28 9.34
N GLU A 30 10.78 -1.18 8.62
CA GLU A 30 11.12 0.12 9.22
C GLU A 30 9.94 0.72 9.98
N VAL A 31 8.71 0.63 9.46
CA VAL A 31 7.47 1.04 10.13
C VAL A 31 7.32 0.34 11.48
N LEU A 32 7.50 -0.99 11.52
CA LEU A 32 7.42 -1.76 12.76
C LEU A 32 8.51 -1.38 13.77
N LYS A 33 9.73 -1.09 13.30
CA LYS A 33 10.82 -0.62 14.17
C LYS A 33 10.53 0.73 14.81
N ARG A 34 9.83 1.61 14.10
CA ARG A 34 9.44 2.94 14.58
C ARG A 34 8.18 2.91 15.44
N GLY A 35 7.42 1.81 15.42
CA GLY A 35 6.16 1.69 16.15
C GLY A 35 5.02 2.56 15.59
N ILE A 36 5.03 2.87 14.29
CA ILE A 36 4.05 3.72 13.60
C ILE A 36 3.19 2.87 12.65
N ILE A 37 2.52 1.86 13.18
CA ILE A 37 1.88 0.79 12.40
C ILE A 37 0.79 1.31 11.46
N PHE A 38 0.03 2.34 11.85
CA PHE A 38 -1.10 2.86 11.08
C PHE A 38 -0.75 4.01 10.13
N ILE A 39 0.53 4.32 9.93
CA ILE A 39 0.96 5.46 9.09
C ILE A 39 0.53 5.30 7.62
N ASP A 40 0.55 4.09 7.09
CA ASP A 40 0.14 3.81 5.71
C ASP A 40 -1.35 4.05 5.51
N LEU A 41 -2.20 3.66 6.47
CA LEU A 41 -3.63 3.93 6.43
C LEU A 41 -3.91 5.44 6.43
N ALA A 42 -3.19 6.21 7.27
CA ALA A 42 -3.36 7.65 7.33
C ALA A 42 -2.89 8.35 6.05
N VAL A 43 -1.70 8.00 5.55
CA VAL A 43 -1.17 8.55 4.28
C VAL A 43 -2.06 8.16 3.11
N ALA A 44 -2.54 6.92 3.06
CA ALA A 44 -3.44 6.42 2.02
C ALA A 44 -4.79 7.18 2.01
N GLN A 45 -5.39 7.41 3.18
CA GLN A 45 -6.64 8.16 3.29
C GLN A 45 -6.47 9.64 2.92
N VAL A 46 -5.38 10.27 3.34
CA VAL A 46 -5.09 11.66 2.97
C VAL A 46 -4.84 11.78 1.46
N ALA A 47 -4.14 10.82 0.85
CA ALA A 47 -3.97 10.76 -0.61
C ALA A 47 -5.31 10.55 -1.32
N GLY A 48 -6.12 9.61 -0.86
CA GLY A 48 -7.46 9.33 -1.38
C GLY A 48 -8.39 10.54 -1.26
N LEU A 49 -8.34 11.25 -0.14
CA LEU A 49 -9.09 12.50 0.03
C LEU A 49 -8.69 13.55 -1.00
N GLY A 50 -7.38 13.69 -1.29
CA GLY A 50 -6.89 14.59 -2.34
C GLY A 50 -7.41 14.24 -3.73
N LEU A 51 -7.46 12.95 -4.06
CA LEU A 51 -8.02 12.44 -5.30
C LEU A 51 -9.52 12.71 -5.40
N ILE A 52 -10.29 12.35 -4.37
CA ILE A 52 -11.75 12.55 -4.29
C ILE A 52 -12.09 14.04 -4.39
N ALA A 53 -11.42 14.89 -3.62
CA ALA A 53 -11.65 16.34 -3.63
C ALA A 53 -11.41 16.93 -5.02
N THR A 54 -10.37 16.49 -5.73
CA THR A 54 -10.10 16.98 -7.08
C THR A 54 -11.20 16.59 -8.06
N ASN A 55 -11.66 15.35 -8.04
CA ASN A 55 -12.75 14.87 -8.90
C ASN A 55 -14.09 15.55 -8.57
N PHE A 56 -14.30 15.92 -7.31
CA PHE A 56 -15.53 16.59 -6.87
C PHE A 56 -15.58 18.08 -7.25
N PHE A 57 -14.46 18.80 -7.04
CA PHE A 57 -14.43 20.26 -7.23
C PHE A 57 -14.14 20.69 -8.67
N PHE A 58 -13.55 19.83 -9.50
CA PHE A 58 -13.25 20.12 -10.89
C PHE A 58 -14.07 19.24 -11.82
N TYR A 59 -14.81 19.87 -12.72
CA TYR A 59 -15.56 19.16 -13.75
C TYR A 59 -14.60 18.60 -14.80
N GLU A 60 -14.61 17.29 -15.04
CA GLU A 60 -13.71 16.59 -15.98
C GLU A 60 -12.24 17.00 -15.85
N PRO A 61 -11.59 16.83 -14.70
CA PRO A 61 -10.21 17.27 -14.54
C PRO A 61 -9.28 16.48 -15.46
N HIS A 62 -8.21 17.15 -15.92
CA HIS A 62 -7.18 16.43 -16.66
C HIS A 62 -6.67 15.23 -15.83
N PRO A 63 -6.48 14.02 -16.43
CA PRO A 63 -6.19 12.78 -15.70
C PRO A 63 -4.99 12.83 -14.74
N LEU A 64 -4.04 13.74 -14.96
CA LEU A 64 -2.89 13.93 -14.07
C LEU A 64 -3.22 14.74 -12.81
N LEU A 65 -4.27 15.57 -12.81
CA LEU A 65 -4.56 16.47 -11.71
C LEU A 65 -4.96 15.72 -10.42
N PRO A 66 -5.87 14.74 -10.43
CA PRO A 66 -6.17 13.95 -9.24
C PRO A 66 -4.96 13.18 -8.70
N GLN A 67 -4.09 12.67 -9.58
CA GLN A 67 -2.89 11.95 -9.19
C GLN A 67 -1.85 12.87 -8.53
N LEU A 68 -1.65 14.08 -9.08
CA LEU A 68 -0.79 15.10 -8.47
C LEU A 68 -1.34 15.58 -7.13
N ALA A 69 -2.65 15.75 -7.01
CA ALA A 69 -3.30 16.13 -5.75
C ALA A 69 -3.10 15.03 -4.69
N ALA A 70 -3.35 13.76 -5.03
CA ALA A 70 -3.13 12.63 -4.14
C ALA A 70 -1.67 12.56 -3.67
N LEU A 71 -0.71 12.70 -4.59
CA LEU A 71 0.71 12.68 -4.26
C LEU A 71 1.12 13.87 -3.37
N THR A 72 0.63 15.05 -3.69
CA THR A 72 0.91 16.27 -2.89
C THR A 72 0.37 16.12 -1.48
N CYS A 73 -0.88 15.66 -1.33
CA CYS A 73 -1.49 15.39 -0.03
C CYS A 73 -0.71 14.33 0.77
N ALA A 74 -0.26 13.25 0.13
CA ALA A 74 0.55 12.21 0.78
C ALA A 74 1.92 12.74 1.24
N ILE A 75 2.59 13.55 0.41
CA ILE A 75 3.86 14.19 0.79
C ILE A 75 3.66 15.13 1.96
N LEU A 76 2.63 15.96 1.95
CA LEU A 76 2.31 16.86 3.06
C LEU A 76 2.02 16.09 4.35
N ALA A 77 1.27 14.98 4.28
CA ALA A 77 1.04 14.08 5.40
C ALA A 77 2.35 13.49 5.92
N GLY A 78 3.22 13.01 5.04
CA GLY A 78 4.55 12.48 5.41
C GLY A 78 5.41 13.53 6.11
N LEU A 79 5.46 14.77 5.60
CA LEU A 79 6.16 15.89 6.24
C LEU A 79 5.56 16.25 7.60
N PHE A 80 4.24 16.22 7.71
CA PHE A 80 3.54 16.43 8.98
C PHE A 80 3.92 15.34 10.00
N PHE A 81 3.85 14.06 9.65
CA PHE A 81 4.21 12.95 10.55
C PHE A 81 5.69 12.97 10.94
N HIS A 82 6.58 13.37 10.04
CA HIS A 82 7.98 13.60 10.40
C HIS A 82 8.14 14.69 11.47
N LYS A 83 7.42 15.80 11.37
CA LYS A 83 7.44 16.84 12.42
C LYS A 83 6.86 16.33 13.73
N VAL A 84 5.82 15.50 13.68
CA VAL A 84 5.21 14.87 14.88
C VAL A 84 6.21 13.92 15.54
N GLU A 85 6.95 13.11 14.76
CA GLU A 85 8.01 12.24 15.27
C GLU A 85 9.05 13.01 16.11
N ILE A 86 9.47 14.18 15.60
CA ILE A 86 10.46 15.02 16.28
C ILE A 86 9.89 15.70 17.54
N LYS A 87 8.66 16.24 17.45
CA LYS A 87 8.10 17.08 18.53
C LYS A 87 7.36 16.30 19.61
N THR A 88 6.63 15.26 19.21
CA THR A 88 5.72 14.49 20.08
C THR A 88 5.78 12.99 19.80
N PRO A 89 6.97 12.34 19.92
CA PRO A 89 7.14 10.93 19.55
C PRO A 89 6.21 9.98 20.31
N LYS A 90 5.90 10.28 21.57
CA LYS A 90 5.00 9.44 22.39
C LYS A 90 3.53 9.48 21.95
N GLN A 91 3.13 10.50 21.21
CA GLN A 91 1.75 10.71 20.75
C GLN A 91 1.61 10.46 19.24
N GLN A 92 2.70 10.09 18.58
CA GLN A 92 2.75 9.98 17.13
C GLN A 92 1.67 9.04 16.58
N GLU A 93 1.54 7.84 17.14
CA GLU A 93 0.57 6.85 16.70
C GLU A 93 -0.88 7.33 16.89
N ALA A 94 -1.18 8.03 18.00
CA ALA A 94 -2.50 8.61 18.23
C ALA A 94 -2.82 9.72 17.20
N ILE A 95 -1.83 10.58 16.87
CA ILE A 95 -2.00 11.64 15.87
C ILE A 95 -2.20 11.04 14.47
N ILE A 96 -1.48 9.96 14.14
CA ILE A 96 -1.68 9.20 12.90
C ILE A 96 -3.12 8.67 12.83
N GLY A 97 -3.61 8.04 13.91
CA GLY A 97 -4.98 7.52 13.99
C GLY A 97 -6.05 8.61 13.83
N VAL A 98 -5.88 9.76 14.48
CA VAL A 98 -6.79 10.91 14.34
C VAL A 98 -6.79 11.45 12.90
N THR A 99 -5.61 11.55 12.28
CA THR A 99 -5.49 12.00 10.89
C THR A 99 -6.21 11.05 9.92
N PHE A 100 -6.05 9.73 10.14
CA PHE A 100 -6.75 8.69 9.38
C PHE A 100 -8.27 8.86 9.46
N ILE A 101 -8.83 8.94 10.68
CA ILE A 101 -10.27 9.07 10.88
C ILE A 101 -10.79 10.37 10.27
N LEU A 102 -10.08 11.48 10.45
CA LEU A 102 -10.46 12.77 9.88
C LEU A 102 -10.51 12.73 8.36
N ALA A 103 -9.45 12.22 7.71
CA ALA A 103 -9.40 12.13 6.25
C ALA A 103 -10.49 11.20 5.70
N ALA A 104 -10.72 10.05 6.34
CA ALA A 104 -11.79 9.13 5.96
C ALA A 104 -13.17 9.76 6.09
N SER A 105 -13.43 10.47 7.21
CA SER A 105 -14.72 11.16 7.43
C SER A 105 -14.96 12.26 6.42
N LEU A 106 -13.95 13.05 6.08
CA LEU A 106 -14.05 14.09 5.06
C LEU A 106 -14.31 13.50 3.68
N ALA A 107 -13.67 12.38 3.32
CA ALA A 107 -13.92 11.69 2.06
C ALA A 107 -15.39 11.21 1.97
N ILE A 108 -15.93 10.61 3.04
CA ILE A 108 -17.33 10.18 3.11
C ILE A 108 -18.27 11.38 2.97
N LEU A 109 -17.98 12.50 3.64
CA LEU A 109 -18.82 13.71 3.55
C LEU A 109 -18.85 14.31 2.14
N ILE A 110 -17.68 14.35 1.45
CA ILE A 110 -17.62 14.83 0.06
C ILE A 110 -18.44 13.94 -0.87
N LEU A 111 -18.41 12.63 -0.64
CA LEU A 111 -19.11 11.65 -1.49
C LEU A 111 -20.55 11.38 -1.09
N ALA A 112 -21.06 11.97 0.03
CA ALA A 112 -22.38 11.67 0.57
C ALA A 112 -23.53 11.90 -0.43
N ASP A 113 -23.44 12.96 -1.22
CA ASP A 113 -24.44 13.32 -2.24
C ASP A 113 -24.04 12.86 -3.66
N HIS A 114 -22.93 12.13 -3.81
CA HIS A 114 -22.47 11.65 -5.11
C HIS A 114 -23.16 10.34 -5.48
N PRO A 115 -23.76 10.20 -6.68
CA PRO A 115 -24.53 9.01 -7.07
C PRO A 115 -23.78 7.68 -6.90
N ASN A 116 -22.45 7.66 -7.14
CA ASN A 116 -21.59 6.50 -7.05
C ASN A 116 -20.64 6.54 -5.84
N GLY A 117 -20.88 7.39 -4.85
CA GLY A 117 -19.95 7.62 -3.74
C GLY A 117 -19.57 6.37 -2.95
N GLY A 118 -20.53 5.48 -2.71
CA GLY A 118 -20.27 4.20 -2.04
C GLY A 118 -19.36 3.26 -2.86
N GLU A 119 -19.49 3.28 -4.19
CA GLU A 119 -18.63 2.50 -5.08
C GLU A 119 -17.21 3.06 -5.14
N GLU A 120 -17.05 4.38 -5.19
CA GLU A 120 -15.72 5.01 -5.14
C GLU A 120 -14.99 4.70 -3.83
N ILE A 121 -15.69 4.75 -2.69
CA ILE A 121 -15.11 4.34 -1.39
C ILE A 121 -14.69 2.86 -1.43
N ARG A 122 -15.53 1.98 -1.95
CA ARG A 122 -15.21 0.56 -2.08
C ARG A 122 -13.99 0.32 -2.96
N HIS A 123 -13.87 1.03 -4.08
CA HIS A 123 -12.71 0.94 -4.97
C HIS A 123 -11.43 1.42 -4.28
N LEU A 124 -11.49 2.52 -3.54
CA LEU A 124 -10.34 3.02 -2.78
C LEU A 124 -9.87 2.01 -1.73
N LEU A 125 -10.80 1.34 -1.04
CA LEU A 125 -10.47 0.38 0.02
C LEU A 125 -9.97 -0.97 -0.51
N SER A 126 -10.68 -1.57 -1.46
CA SER A 126 -10.40 -2.93 -1.93
C SER A 126 -9.54 -3.01 -3.19
N GLY A 127 -9.39 -1.90 -3.93
CA GLY A 127 -8.66 -1.85 -5.19
C GLY A 127 -9.31 -2.63 -6.33
N GLN A 128 -8.68 -2.60 -7.50
CA GLN A 128 -9.10 -3.31 -8.70
C GLN A 128 -7.94 -4.11 -9.33
N ILE A 129 -7.32 -4.97 -8.55
CA ILE A 129 -6.05 -5.64 -8.86
C ILE A 129 -6.09 -6.39 -10.21
N LEU A 130 -7.18 -7.10 -10.50
CA LEU A 130 -7.31 -7.86 -11.74
C LEU A 130 -7.60 -6.99 -12.98
N PHE A 131 -7.90 -5.70 -12.80
CA PHE A 131 -8.09 -4.74 -13.87
C PHE A 131 -6.83 -3.90 -14.17
N VAL A 132 -5.74 -4.13 -13.46
CA VAL A 132 -4.45 -3.49 -13.73
C VAL A 132 -3.95 -3.89 -15.11
N THR A 133 -3.55 -2.91 -15.90
CA THR A 133 -3.08 -3.08 -17.28
C THR A 133 -1.55 -2.98 -17.39
N TRP A 134 -0.99 -3.42 -18.52
CA TRP A 134 0.44 -3.21 -18.82
C TRP A 134 0.81 -1.72 -18.90
N GLN A 135 -0.13 -0.85 -19.28
CA GLN A 135 0.07 0.59 -19.29
C GLN A 135 0.20 1.15 -17.88
N ASP A 136 -0.57 0.65 -16.93
CA ASP A 136 -0.47 1.06 -15.53
C ASP A 136 0.87 0.62 -14.93
N ILE A 137 1.33 -0.58 -15.27
CA ILE A 137 2.68 -1.02 -14.90
C ILE A 137 3.74 -0.07 -15.46
N ALA A 138 3.66 0.28 -16.73
CA ALA A 138 4.64 1.17 -17.35
C ALA A 138 4.70 2.56 -16.67
N LYS A 139 3.56 3.06 -16.16
CA LYS A 139 3.48 4.34 -15.43
C LYS A 139 4.05 4.24 -14.00
N HIS A 140 3.77 3.14 -13.30
CA HIS A 140 4.09 3.00 -11.88
C HIS A 140 5.44 2.30 -11.62
N ALA A 141 5.91 1.42 -12.52
CA ALA A 141 7.18 0.69 -12.37
C ALA A 141 8.40 1.60 -12.13
N PRO A 142 8.55 2.74 -12.83
CA PRO A 142 9.67 3.66 -12.56
C PRO A 142 9.70 4.16 -11.11
N ILE A 143 8.53 4.37 -10.50
CA ILE A 143 8.39 4.83 -9.11
C ILE A 143 8.94 3.75 -8.16
N TYR A 144 8.54 2.48 -8.33
CA TYR A 144 9.02 1.38 -7.50
C TYR A 144 10.51 1.12 -7.68
N VAL A 145 11.02 1.19 -8.91
CA VAL A 145 12.45 1.07 -9.19
C VAL A 145 13.24 2.19 -8.52
N LEU A 146 12.74 3.43 -8.60
CA LEU A 146 13.36 4.58 -7.94
C LEU A 146 13.40 4.41 -6.42
N ILE A 147 12.27 3.99 -5.81
CA ILE A 147 12.19 3.73 -4.37
C ILE A 147 13.22 2.67 -3.95
N LEU A 148 13.28 1.53 -4.65
CA LEU A 148 14.23 0.47 -4.36
C LEU A 148 15.67 0.93 -4.56
N ALA A 149 15.95 1.67 -5.63
CA ALA A 149 17.28 2.21 -5.89
C ALA A 149 17.74 3.13 -4.74
N ILE A 150 16.90 4.10 -4.35
CA ILE A 150 17.22 4.99 -3.23
C ILE A 150 17.37 4.18 -1.93
N TRP A 151 16.44 3.26 -1.66
CA TRP A 151 16.45 2.44 -0.45
C TRP A 151 17.75 1.63 -0.29
N PHE A 152 18.23 1.00 -1.34
CA PHE A 152 19.41 0.12 -1.23
C PHE A 152 20.73 0.85 -1.46
N PHE A 153 20.78 1.85 -2.34
CA PHE A 153 22.03 2.55 -2.66
C PHE A 153 22.29 3.76 -1.75
N LYS A 154 21.23 4.41 -1.20
CA LYS A 154 21.38 5.61 -0.36
C LYS A 154 20.77 5.40 1.02
N LYS A 155 21.51 4.70 1.88
CA LYS A 155 21.06 4.33 3.24
C LYS A 155 20.67 5.54 4.12
N GLU A 156 21.24 6.70 3.90
CA GLU A 156 20.93 7.98 4.60
C GLU A 156 19.43 8.36 4.46
N TYR A 157 18.82 8.06 3.31
CA TYR A 157 17.39 8.34 3.07
C TYR A 157 16.43 7.38 3.75
N ARG A 158 16.92 6.32 4.39
CA ARG A 158 16.08 5.43 5.23
C ARG A 158 15.69 6.07 6.54
N ASN A 159 16.41 7.11 6.96
CA ASN A 159 16.20 7.82 8.22
C ASN A 159 15.53 9.18 7.95
N ASN A 160 15.02 9.79 9.02
CA ASN A 160 14.46 11.14 8.99
C ASN A 160 13.39 11.32 7.88
N ILE A 161 13.40 12.50 7.27
CA ILE A 161 12.44 12.92 6.24
C ILE A 161 12.44 12.02 5.00
N GLY A 162 13.61 11.45 4.64
CA GLY A 162 13.74 10.59 3.46
C GLY A 162 12.83 9.36 3.53
N PHE A 163 12.70 8.75 4.70
CA PHE A 163 11.77 7.64 4.92
C PHE A 163 10.32 8.06 4.59
N TYR A 164 9.86 9.18 5.13
CA TYR A 164 8.47 9.64 4.93
C TYR A 164 8.16 9.99 3.48
N LEU A 165 9.14 10.54 2.74
CA LEU A 165 8.97 10.84 1.32
C LEU A 165 8.89 9.57 0.46
N LEU A 166 9.80 8.61 0.69
CA LEU A 166 9.77 7.31 -0.01
C LEU A 166 8.49 6.53 0.32
N PHE A 167 8.07 6.60 1.59
CA PHE A 167 6.86 5.97 2.07
C PHE A 167 5.61 6.57 1.42
N ALA A 168 5.50 7.90 1.38
CA ALA A 168 4.39 8.59 0.72
C ALA A 168 4.29 8.22 -0.77
N LEU A 169 5.42 8.19 -1.49
CA LEU A 169 5.48 7.75 -2.88
C LEU A 169 5.01 6.31 -3.07
N ALA A 170 5.51 5.39 -2.23
CA ALA A 170 5.16 3.97 -2.30
C ALA A 170 3.66 3.76 -2.05
N VAL A 171 3.13 4.32 -0.95
CA VAL A 171 1.72 4.16 -0.56
C VAL A 171 0.79 4.78 -1.60
N THR A 172 1.05 6.01 -2.05
CA THR A 172 0.17 6.68 -3.04
C THR A 172 0.11 5.93 -4.36
N SER A 173 1.25 5.42 -4.85
CA SER A 173 1.30 4.62 -6.07
C SER A 173 0.57 3.28 -5.91
N SER A 174 0.75 2.61 -4.77
CA SER A 174 0.18 1.29 -4.52
C SER A 174 -1.32 1.32 -4.27
N VAL A 175 -1.82 2.32 -3.52
CA VAL A 175 -3.25 2.42 -3.19
C VAL A 175 -4.13 2.54 -4.43
N GLN A 176 -3.70 3.29 -5.43
CA GLN A 176 -4.44 3.46 -6.68
C GLN A 176 -4.58 2.14 -7.46
N LEU A 177 -3.64 1.21 -7.30
CA LEU A 177 -3.59 -0.05 -8.04
C LEU A 177 -4.25 -1.20 -7.30
N VAL A 178 -3.96 -1.33 -6.00
CA VAL A 178 -4.35 -2.51 -5.22
C VAL A 178 -5.27 -2.21 -4.04
N GLY A 179 -5.55 -0.94 -3.76
CA GLY A 179 -6.40 -0.49 -2.66
C GLY A 179 -5.73 -0.50 -1.29
N ILE A 180 -6.35 0.20 -0.34
CA ILE A 180 -5.79 0.46 0.99
C ILE A 180 -5.57 -0.84 1.77
N TYR A 181 -6.50 -1.80 1.71
CA TYR A 181 -6.41 -3.03 2.49
C TYR A 181 -5.22 -3.90 2.08
N VAL A 182 -4.97 -4.03 0.77
CA VAL A 182 -3.82 -4.82 0.27
C VAL A 182 -2.51 -4.09 0.52
N VAL A 183 -2.49 -2.76 0.44
CA VAL A 183 -1.32 -1.95 0.81
C VAL A 183 -0.93 -2.20 2.27
N PHE A 184 -1.88 -2.05 3.20
CA PHE A 184 -1.65 -2.33 4.62
C PHE A 184 -1.16 -3.76 4.85
N ALA A 185 -1.86 -4.76 4.27
CA ALA A 185 -1.51 -6.16 4.43
C ALA A 185 -0.10 -6.47 3.91
N SER A 186 0.26 -5.97 2.72
CA SER A 186 1.57 -6.21 2.09
C SER A 186 2.73 -5.54 2.83
N LEU A 187 2.47 -4.45 3.53
CA LEU A 187 3.45 -3.69 4.28
C LEU A 187 3.69 -4.29 5.67
N ILE A 188 2.62 -4.59 6.40
CA ILE A 188 2.70 -4.97 7.81
C ILE A 188 2.87 -6.49 7.99
N LEU A 189 2.08 -7.32 7.30
CA LEU A 189 2.02 -8.74 7.60
C LEU A 189 3.34 -9.50 7.31
N PRO A 190 3.99 -9.35 6.13
CA PRO A 190 5.28 -9.99 5.90
C PRO A 190 6.37 -9.47 6.84
N ALA A 191 6.37 -8.16 7.14
CA ALA A 191 7.32 -7.57 8.07
C ALA A 191 7.15 -8.11 9.49
N LEU A 192 5.91 -8.26 9.95
CA LEU A 192 5.58 -8.84 11.26
C LEU A 192 6.07 -10.28 11.38
N ALA A 193 5.94 -11.08 10.32
CA ALA A 193 6.41 -12.48 10.31
C ALA A 193 7.92 -12.61 10.49
N VAL A 194 8.69 -11.59 10.08
CA VAL A 194 10.16 -11.73 9.92
C VAL A 194 11.00 -10.73 10.70
N ILE A 195 10.40 -9.75 11.39
CA ILE A 195 11.10 -8.65 12.05
C ILE A 195 12.21 -9.13 13.01
N ASN A 196 12.01 -10.26 13.64
CA ASN A 196 12.94 -10.84 14.59
C ASN A 196 13.88 -11.90 13.98
N THR A 197 13.93 -12.03 12.66
CA THR A 197 14.77 -13.02 11.96
C THR A 197 16.11 -12.42 11.54
N ARG A 198 17.08 -13.29 11.24
CA ARG A 198 18.43 -12.86 10.79
C ARG A 198 18.40 -12.17 9.41
N ASN A 199 17.47 -12.55 8.55
CA ASN A 199 17.35 -12.03 7.17
C ASN A 199 15.93 -11.55 6.88
N PRO A 200 15.46 -10.43 7.49
CA PRO A 200 14.06 -10.01 7.43
C PRO A 200 13.59 -9.72 6.01
N TYR A 201 14.42 -9.14 5.15
CA TYR A 201 14.00 -8.79 3.78
C TYR A 201 13.77 -10.04 2.93
N LYS A 202 14.70 -11.00 2.90
CA LYS A 202 14.57 -12.21 2.08
C LYS A 202 13.36 -13.05 2.47
N LEU A 203 13.18 -13.28 3.77
CA LEU A 203 12.05 -14.05 4.28
C LEU A 203 10.73 -13.29 4.14
N GLY A 204 10.73 -11.97 4.31
CA GLY A 204 9.56 -11.13 4.10
C GLY A 204 9.11 -11.10 2.63
N TRP A 205 10.06 -11.02 1.69
CA TRP A 205 9.75 -11.14 0.26
C TRP A 205 9.17 -12.51 -0.07
N LEU A 206 9.75 -13.59 0.45
CA LEU A 206 9.21 -14.93 0.24
C LEU A 206 7.77 -15.05 0.78
N CYS A 207 7.52 -14.57 2.01
CA CYS A 207 6.19 -14.52 2.60
C CYS A 207 5.22 -13.72 1.72
N GLY A 208 5.61 -12.51 1.31
CA GLY A 208 4.79 -11.64 0.47
C GLY A 208 4.46 -12.23 -0.90
N PHE A 209 5.44 -12.80 -1.60
CA PHE A 209 5.20 -13.45 -2.89
C PHE A 209 4.27 -14.65 -2.77
N MET A 210 4.48 -15.50 -1.77
CA MET A 210 3.58 -16.65 -1.51
C MET A 210 2.14 -16.17 -1.24
N SER A 211 1.98 -15.09 -0.47
CA SER A 211 0.66 -14.51 -0.17
C SER A 211 -0.05 -14.01 -1.43
N VAL A 212 0.67 -13.29 -2.29
CA VAL A 212 0.13 -12.75 -3.54
C VAL A 212 -0.30 -13.87 -4.48
N ILE A 213 0.60 -14.85 -4.70
CA ILE A 213 0.31 -15.98 -5.59
C ILE A 213 -0.91 -16.75 -5.09
N ALA A 214 -0.94 -17.09 -3.79
CA ALA A 214 -2.06 -17.79 -3.19
C ALA A 214 -3.36 -16.98 -3.28
N GLY A 215 -3.31 -15.67 -3.00
CA GLY A 215 -4.49 -14.79 -3.04
C GLY A 215 -5.08 -14.64 -4.43
N ILE A 216 -4.25 -14.44 -5.45
CA ILE A 216 -4.70 -14.35 -6.85
C ILE A 216 -5.27 -15.72 -7.31
N PHE A 217 -4.62 -16.83 -6.95
CA PHE A 217 -5.13 -18.15 -7.27
C PHE A 217 -6.51 -18.41 -6.64
N LEU A 218 -6.67 -18.05 -5.36
CA LEU A 218 -7.96 -18.18 -4.67
C LEU A 218 -9.03 -17.27 -5.30
N ALA A 219 -8.68 -16.06 -5.72
CA ALA A 219 -9.60 -15.14 -6.38
C ALA A 219 -10.16 -15.73 -7.68
N ILE A 220 -9.31 -16.37 -8.46
CA ILE A 220 -9.71 -17.02 -9.71
C ILE A 220 -10.52 -18.28 -9.43
N PHE A 221 -10.09 -19.07 -8.43
CA PHE A 221 -10.75 -20.34 -8.10
C PHE A 221 -12.17 -20.15 -7.56
N PHE A 222 -12.37 -19.12 -6.70
CA PHE A 222 -13.67 -18.84 -6.09
C PHE A 222 -14.51 -17.80 -6.85
N ASP A 223 -14.01 -17.27 -7.98
CA ASP A 223 -14.62 -16.16 -8.71
C ASP A 223 -15.02 -14.99 -7.80
N ALA A 224 -14.08 -14.57 -6.96
CA ALA A 224 -14.32 -13.60 -5.89
C ALA A 224 -13.33 -12.41 -5.95
N PRO A 225 -13.65 -11.27 -5.32
CA PRO A 225 -12.79 -10.07 -5.34
C PRO A 225 -11.37 -10.36 -4.87
N ALA A 226 -10.37 -10.03 -5.70
CA ALA A 226 -8.97 -10.37 -5.45
C ALA A 226 -8.39 -9.67 -4.23
N GLY A 227 -8.74 -8.39 -3.98
CA GLY A 227 -8.23 -7.63 -2.84
C GLY A 227 -8.42 -8.34 -1.50
N PRO A 228 -9.66 -8.64 -1.09
CA PRO A 228 -9.94 -9.36 0.15
C PRO A 228 -9.25 -10.73 0.24
N LEU A 229 -9.21 -11.50 -0.85
CA LEU A 229 -8.59 -12.83 -0.83
C LEU A 229 -7.05 -12.76 -0.71
N ILE A 230 -6.43 -11.76 -1.31
CA ILE A 230 -5.01 -11.48 -1.10
C ILE A 230 -4.74 -11.12 0.36
N VAL A 231 -5.58 -10.28 0.98
CA VAL A 231 -5.44 -9.94 2.41
C VAL A 231 -5.54 -11.19 3.29
N ILE A 232 -6.54 -12.05 3.07
CA ILE A 232 -6.70 -13.32 3.79
C ILE A 232 -5.45 -14.20 3.59
N SER A 233 -4.95 -14.29 2.37
CA SER A 233 -3.73 -15.04 2.05
C SER A 233 -2.49 -14.48 2.77
N TYR A 234 -2.37 -13.16 2.90
CA TYR A 234 -1.32 -12.54 3.70
C TYR A 234 -1.40 -12.95 5.17
N VAL A 235 -2.60 -12.96 5.76
CA VAL A 235 -2.80 -13.39 7.16
C VAL A 235 -2.38 -14.85 7.34
N LEU A 236 -2.88 -15.75 6.49
CA LEU A 236 -2.59 -17.19 6.59
C LEU A 236 -1.09 -17.48 6.40
N THR A 237 -0.46 -16.92 5.39
CA THR A 237 0.98 -17.12 5.14
C THR A 237 1.81 -16.51 6.27
N THR A 238 1.44 -15.35 6.80
CA THR A 238 2.11 -14.73 7.95
C THR A 238 2.07 -15.65 9.17
N ILE A 239 0.92 -16.24 9.50
CA ILE A 239 0.78 -17.20 10.61
C ILE A 239 1.73 -18.38 10.41
N ILE A 240 1.76 -18.98 9.21
CA ILE A 240 2.65 -20.08 8.87
C ILE A 240 4.11 -19.68 9.07
N PHE A 241 4.52 -18.53 8.55
CA PHE A 241 5.90 -18.05 8.67
C PHE A 241 6.30 -17.76 10.12
N VAL A 242 5.40 -17.21 10.94
CA VAL A 242 5.64 -16.99 12.37
C VAL A 242 5.86 -18.32 13.10
N ILE A 243 5.07 -19.35 12.80
CA ILE A 243 5.22 -20.69 13.40
C ILE A 243 6.58 -21.27 12.98
N ILE A 244 6.91 -21.26 11.70
CA ILE A 244 8.17 -21.81 11.17
C ILE A 244 9.37 -21.06 11.77
N THR A 245 9.35 -19.72 11.78
CA THR A 245 10.45 -18.92 12.30
C THR A 245 10.67 -19.06 13.80
N LYS A 246 9.60 -19.38 14.57
CA LYS A 246 9.72 -19.72 15.99
C LYS A 246 10.26 -21.13 16.22
N ALA A 247 9.92 -22.08 15.36
CA ALA A 247 10.39 -23.47 15.48
C ALA A 247 11.88 -23.65 15.14
N ILE A 248 12.46 -22.72 14.35
CA ILE A 248 13.87 -22.75 13.92
C ILE A 248 14.79 -21.99 14.91
N ARG A 249 14.23 -21.28 15.88
CA ARG A 249 14.96 -20.60 16.97
C ARG A 249 15.18 -21.53 18.16
#